data_3c71ebb34812f27051f1d33753e99bcd
#
_entry.id   3c71ebb34812f27051f1d33753e99bcd
#
_cell.length_a   1.000
_cell.length_b   1.000
_cell.length_c   1.000
_cell.angle_alpha   90.00
_cell.angle_beta   90.00
_cell.angle_gamma   90.00
#
_symmetry.space_group_name_H-M   'P 1'
#
loop_
_entity.id
_entity.type
_entity.pdbx_description
1 polymer ?
#
loop_
_entity_poly.entity_id
_entity_poly.type
_entity_poly.pdbx_seq_one_letter_code
_entity_poly.pdbx_strand_id
1 'polypeptide(L)'
;MFYNGTEREEDYWINYLSESYENLSGEPNLELKVLTLNINEGHNRELMEQCQSLREYAQYVAKVREYARESDLDTAVEQAVDDCIQNGVLAEFLRKHKSEVIAMSIFEYDKEEEERKLREAEYEAGYNSGKQDGYNSGKQDGFTEGKCEIIHLMFDAGESLEKIAQYTGYKVEELKNLLKK
;
A
#
# COMPACT_ATOMS: atom_id res chain seq x y z
N MET A 1 -4.96 17.87 8.59
CA MET A 1 -4.49 16.59 9.15
C MET A 1 -3.04 16.75 9.55
N PHE A 2 -2.58 16.10 10.64
CA PHE A 2 -1.16 16.04 10.99
C PHE A 2 -0.60 14.68 10.62
N TYR A 3 0.64 14.66 10.14
CA TYR A 3 1.37 13.47 9.78
C TYR A 3 2.70 13.44 10.55
N ASN A 4 2.97 12.32 11.19
CA ASN A 4 4.22 12.05 11.92
C ASN A 4 4.87 10.73 11.50
N GLY A 5 4.46 10.14 10.37
CA GLY A 5 5.10 8.93 9.81
C GLY A 5 6.50 9.22 9.24
N THR A 6 7.16 8.18 8.74
CA THR A 6 8.55 8.26 8.24
C THR A 6 8.68 8.09 6.72
N GLU A 7 7.56 7.90 6.01
CA GLU A 7 7.57 7.58 4.58
C GLU A 7 7.60 8.81 3.66
N ARG A 8 7.35 10.02 4.21
CA ARG A 8 7.24 11.26 3.43
C ARG A 8 8.11 12.36 3.99
N GLU A 9 8.82 13.03 3.08
CA GLU A 9 9.77 14.10 3.35
C GLU A 9 9.19 15.50 3.06
N GLU A 10 8.01 15.58 2.42
CA GLU A 10 7.39 16.86 2.10
C GLU A 10 6.85 17.53 3.37
N ASP A 11 6.91 18.85 3.44
CA ASP A 11 6.34 19.63 4.54
C ASP A 11 4.82 19.54 4.59
N TYR A 12 4.17 19.50 3.43
CA TYR A 12 2.72 19.35 3.30
C TYR A 12 2.32 18.75 1.97
N TRP A 13 1.15 18.15 1.92
CA TRP A 13 0.49 17.73 0.68
C TRP A 13 -1.03 17.79 0.82
N ILE A 14 -1.71 17.65 -0.28
CA ILE A 14 -3.16 17.66 -0.35
C ILE A 14 -3.63 16.31 -0.87
N ASN A 15 -4.56 15.70 -0.14
CA ASN A 15 -5.25 14.49 -0.54
C ASN A 15 -6.67 14.86 -0.99
N TYR A 16 -7.14 14.23 -2.05
CA TYR A 16 -8.50 14.37 -2.53
C TYR A 16 -9.26 13.06 -2.33
N LEU A 17 -10.52 13.13 -1.90
CA LEU A 17 -11.35 11.93 -1.72
C LEU A 17 -11.53 11.18 -3.04
N SER A 18 -11.62 11.90 -4.15
CA SER A 18 -11.72 11.33 -5.50
C SER A 18 -10.56 10.40 -5.88
N GLU A 19 -9.37 10.60 -5.33
CA GLU A 19 -8.20 9.75 -5.55
C GLU A 19 -8.36 8.34 -4.96
N SER A 20 -9.31 8.15 -4.05
CA SER A 20 -9.61 6.86 -3.41
C SER A 20 -10.71 6.08 -4.12
N TYR A 21 -11.32 6.62 -5.17
CA TYR A 21 -12.37 5.93 -5.92
C TYR A 21 -11.78 5.00 -6.99
N GLU A 22 -12.14 3.73 -6.96
CA GLU A 22 -11.68 2.74 -7.93
C GLU A 22 -12.17 3.03 -9.37
N ASN A 23 -13.38 3.58 -9.50
CA ASN A 23 -14.05 3.81 -10.78
C ASN A 23 -14.72 5.19 -10.82
N LEU A 24 -13.92 6.25 -10.93
CA LEU A 24 -14.44 7.59 -11.13
C LEU A 24 -14.62 7.87 -12.63
N SER A 25 -15.88 7.95 -13.09
CA SER A 25 -16.22 8.40 -14.44
C SER A 25 -16.74 9.84 -14.40
N GLY A 26 -15.89 10.80 -14.72
CA GLY A 26 -16.22 12.22 -14.69
C GLY A 26 -15.89 12.94 -13.38
N GLU A 27 -16.50 14.09 -13.15
CA GLU A 27 -16.30 14.85 -11.90
C GLU A 27 -17.04 14.20 -10.73
N PRO A 28 -16.43 14.12 -9.54
CA PRO A 28 -17.09 13.55 -8.35
C PRO A 28 -18.24 14.45 -7.90
N ASN A 29 -19.36 13.84 -7.51
CA ASN A 29 -20.49 14.56 -6.90
C ASN A 29 -20.19 15.11 -5.51
N LEU A 30 -19.18 14.56 -4.83
CA LEU A 30 -18.65 14.99 -3.55
C LEU A 30 -17.13 14.93 -3.59
N GLU A 31 -16.49 16.03 -3.26
CA GLU A 31 -15.03 16.09 -3.12
C GLU A 31 -14.65 16.59 -1.72
N LEU A 32 -13.74 15.88 -1.06
CA LEU A 32 -13.10 16.31 0.18
C LEU A 32 -11.62 16.57 -0.07
N LYS A 33 -11.20 17.80 0.21
CA LYS A 33 -9.80 18.21 0.11
C LYS A 33 -9.19 18.29 1.52
N VAL A 34 -8.20 17.46 1.79
CA VAL A 34 -7.50 17.40 3.08
C VAL A 34 -6.08 17.90 2.94
N LEU A 35 -5.77 19.03 3.60
CA LEU A 35 -4.40 19.48 3.77
C LEU A 35 -3.75 18.66 4.89
N THR A 36 -2.68 17.95 4.56
CA THR A 36 -1.86 17.20 5.53
C THR A 36 -0.55 17.94 5.75
N LEU A 37 -0.19 18.15 7.01
CA LEU A 37 1.03 18.83 7.44
C LEU A 37 1.97 17.81 8.11
N ASN A 38 3.20 17.75 7.65
CA ASN A 38 4.24 16.95 8.27
C ASN A 38 4.70 17.65 9.55
N ILE A 39 4.50 16.99 10.70
CA ILE A 39 4.84 17.51 12.01
C ILE A 39 6.10 16.85 12.61
N ASN A 40 6.87 16.13 11.82
CA ASN A 40 8.15 15.61 12.26
C ASN A 40 9.14 16.77 12.54
N GLU A 41 10.13 16.48 13.37
CA GLU A 41 11.21 17.43 13.64
C GLU A 41 11.93 17.83 12.34
N GLY A 42 12.14 19.14 12.18
CA GLY A 42 12.75 19.71 10.96
C GLY A 42 11.77 20.18 9.90
N HIS A 43 10.50 19.78 9.97
CA HIS A 43 9.45 20.16 9.05
C HIS A 43 8.58 21.33 9.54
N ASN A 44 7.90 22.03 8.61
CA ASN A 44 6.95 23.11 8.90
C ASN A 44 7.45 24.10 9.95
N ARG A 45 8.65 24.62 9.78
CA ARG A 45 9.37 25.43 10.76
C ARG A 45 8.55 26.58 11.32
N GLU A 46 7.83 27.32 10.47
CA GLU A 46 7.00 28.45 10.92
C GLU A 46 5.89 28.00 11.87
N LEU A 47 5.24 26.86 11.60
CA LEU A 47 4.23 26.26 12.46
C LEU A 47 4.84 25.85 13.81
N MET A 48 6.01 25.23 13.78
CA MET A 48 6.73 24.79 14.99
C MET A 48 7.21 25.96 15.85
N GLU A 49 7.58 27.09 15.24
CA GLU A 49 7.95 28.32 15.96
C GLU A 49 6.73 28.96 16.67
N GLN A 50 5.54 28.86 16.07
CA GLN A 50 4.31 29.43 16.62
C GLN A 50 3.61 28.51 17.64
N CYS A 51 3.83 27.21 17.58
CA CYS A 51 3.18 26.23 18.44
C CYS A 51 4.20 25.40 19.21
N GLN A 52 4.53 25.87 20.44
CA GLN A 52 5.50 25.21 21.31
C GLN A 52 5.12 23.76 21.61
N SER A 53 3.87 23.47 21.91
CA SER A 53 3.41 22.12 22.25
C SER A 53 3.59 21.15 21.07
N LEU A 54 3.35 21.61 19.83
CA LEU A 54 3.53 20.79 18.64
C LEU A 54 5.03 20.52 18.38
N ARG A 55 5.87 21.53 18.54
CA ARG A 55 7.31 21.37 18.45
C ARG A 55 7.86 20.39 19.48
N GLU A 56 7.45 20.53 20.74
CA GLU A 56 7.87 19.63 21.81
C GLU A 56 7.36 18.20 21.59
N TYR A 57 6.16 18.04 21.04
CA TYR A 57 5.64 16.74 20.62
C TYR A 57 6.50 16.11 19.51
N ALA A 58 6.89 16.88 18.49
CA ALA A 58 7.78 16.42 17.43
C ALA A 58 9.14 15.93 17.99
N GLN A 59 9.70 16.69 18.95
CA GLN A 59 10.96 16.32 19.64
C GLN A 59 10.80 15.02 20.45
N TYR A 60 9.69 14.86 21.17
CA TYR A 60 9.39 13.63 21.89
C TYR A 60 9.33 12.42 20.95
N VAL A 61 8.56 12.52 19.84
CA VAL A 61 8.48 11.43 18.85
C VAL A 61 9.82 11.11 18.23
N ALA A 62 10.64 12.12 17.90
CA ALA A 62 11.99 11.92 17.39
C ALA A 62 12.88 11.15 18.40
N LYS A 63 12.78 11.48 19.70
CA LYS A 63 13.49 10.77 20.77
C LYS A 63 13.06 9.32 20.92
N VAL A 64 11.76 9.03 20.88
CA VAL A 64 11.27 7.65 20.89
C VAL A 64 11.88 6.85 19.74
N ARG A 65 11.88 7.41 18.53
CA ARG A 65 12.47 6.76 17.35
C ARG A 65 13.99 6.58 17.44
N GLU A 66 14.68 7.52 18.06
CA GLU A 66 16.13 7.43 18.30
C GLU A 66 16.43 6.23 19.19
N TYR A 67 15.80 6.13 20.36
CA TYR A 67 15.99 5.03 21.30
C TYR A 67 15.49 3.68 20.77
N ALA A 68 14.41 3.65 19.99
CA ALA A 68 13.88 2.41 19.39
C ALA A 68 14.80 1.77 18.33
N ARG A 69 15.88 2.44 17.94
CA ARG A 69 16.93 1.83 17.08
C ARG A 69 17.87 0.93 17.84
N GLU A 70 18.01 1.14 19.14
CA GLU A 70 19.03 0.48 19.98
C GLU A 70 18.44 -0.38 21.09
N SER A 71 17.15 -0.22 21.41
CA SER A 71 16.44 -0.94 22.46
C SER A 71 15.04 -1.38 22.00
N ASP A 72 14.43 -2.28 22.79
CA ASP A 72 13.02 -2.62 22.60
C ASP A 72 12.12 -1.39 22.83
N LEU A 73 10.91 -1.44 22.31
CA LEU A 73 10.00 -0.31 22.29
C LEU A 73 9.62 0.19 23.67
N ASP A 74 9.36 -0.72 24.60
CA ASP A 74 8.96 -0.36 25.98
C ASP A 74 10.07 0.44 26.66
N THR A 75 11.29 -0.04 26.56
CA THR A 75 12.49 0.63 27.08
C THR A 75 12.75 1.96 26.36
N ALA A 76 12.58 2.00 25.04
CA ALA A 76 12.77 3.21 24.24
C ALA A 76 11.80 4.34 24.62
N VAL A 77 10.53 4.01 24.80
CA VAL A 77 9.50 4.97 25.22
C VAL A 77 9.77 5.48 26.62
N GLU A 78 10.10 4.61 27.57
CA GLU A 78 10.46 5.02 28.94
C GLU A 78 11.68 5.96 28.96
N GLN A 79 12.73 5.63 28.24
CA GLN A 79 13.93 6.44 28.13
C GLN A 79 13.65 7.80 27.49
N ALA A 80 12.84 7.83 26.41
CA ALA A 80 12.47 9.07 25.73
C ALA A 80 11.64 9.98 26.65
N VAL A 81 10.71 9.42 27.41
CA VAL A 81 9.91 10.19 28.39
C VAL A 81 10.80 10.79 29.47
N ASP A 82 11.73 10.02 30.02
CA ASP A 82 12.63 10.50 31.07
C ASP A 82 13.61 11.54 30.55
N ASP A 83 14.17 11.36 29.36
CA ASP A 83 15.02 12.34 28.68
C ASP A 83 14.28 13.65 28.41
N CYS A 84 13.08 13.58 27.86
CA CYS A 84 12.23 14.75 27.60
C CYS A 84 11.89 15.51 28.89
N ILE A 85 11.58 14.82 29.99
CA ILE A 85 11.35 15.44 31.29
C ILE A 85 12.59 16.19 31.80
N GLN A 86 13.77 15.60 31.64
CA GLN A 86 15.04 16.21 32.07
C GLN A 86 15.39 17.44 31.24
N ASN A 87 15.13 17.41 29.96
CA ASN A 87 15.45 18.50 29.03
C ASN A 87 14.34 19.55 28.90
N GLY A 88 13.26 19.43 29.65
CA GLY A 88 12.18 20.43 29.66
C GLY A 88 11.20 20.31 28.50
N VAL A 89 11.28 19.24 27.68
CA VAL A 89 10.39 18.98 26.56
C VAL A 89 9.11 18.34 27.08
N LEU A 90 7.96 18.98 26.91
CA LEU A 90 6.66 18.56 27.47
C LEU A 90 6.74 18.20 28.96
N ALA A 91 7.71 18.72 29.71
CA ALA A 91 8.11 18.20 31.02
C ALA A 91 7.00 18.20 32.06
N GLU A 92 6.15 19.24 32.10
CA GLU A 92 5.03 19.33 33.03
C GLU A 92 3.96 18.29 32.70
N PHE A 93 3.62 18.15 31.42
CA PHE A 93 2.66 17.19 30.92
C PHE A 93 3.13 15.75 31.17
N LEU A 94 4.37 15.43 30.78
CA LEU A 94 4.95 14.08 30.93
C LEU A 94 5.09 13.67 32.40
N ARG A 95 5.46 14.58 33.31
CA ARG A 95 5.49 14.26 34.75
C ARG A 95 4.12 13.89 35.30
N LYS A 96 3.08 14.57 34.84
CA LYS A 96 1.72 14.35 35.31
C LYS A 96 1.09 13.08 34.75
N HIS A 97 1.41 12.74 33.51
CA HIS A 97 0.76 11.67 32.73
C HIS A 97 1.72 10.56 32.30
N LYS A 98 2.89 10.40 32.97
CA LYS A 98 3.95 9.49 32.55
C LYS A 98 3.46 8.08 32.18
N SER A 99 2.72 7.44 33.07
CA SER A 99 2.24 6.06 32.85
C SER A 99 1.23 5.93 31.72
N GLU A 100 0.37 6.95 31.53
CA GLU A 100 -0.61 6.97 30.45
C GLU A 100 0.08 7.16 29.10
N VAL A 101 1.04 8.07 29.03
CA VAL A 101 1.81 8.36 27.81
C VAL A 101 2.62 7.13 27.37
N ILE A 102 3.30 6.47 28.32
CA ILE A 102 4.05 5.24 28.02
C ILE A 102 3.11 4.18 27.46
N ALA A 103 2.01 3.88 28.14
CA ALA A 103 1.06 2.86 27.69
C ALA A 103 0.44 3.17 26.31
N MET A 104 0.08 4.42 26.04
CA MET A 104 -0.51 4.83 24.77
C MET A 104 0.53 4.80 23.63
N SER A 105 1.74 5.27 23.87
CA SER A 105 2.80 5.30 22.84
C SER A 105 3.20 3.90 22.41
N ILE A 106 3.30 2.96 23.34
CA ILE A 106 3.57 1.55 23.05
C ILE A 106 2.44 0.97 22.19
N PHE A 107 1.19 1.19 22.57
CA PHE A 107 0.04 0.68 21.83
C PHE A 107 -0.07 1.23 20.39
N GLU A 108 0.17 2.53 20.19
CA GLU A 108 0.14 3.14 18.87
C GLU A 108 1.26 2.61 17.96
N TYR A 109 2.46 2.40 18.50
CA TYR A 109 3.61 1.91 17.74
C TYR A 109 3.41 0.45 17.31
N ASP A 110 2.94 -0.42 18.19
CA ASP A 110 2.62 -1.81 17.87
C ASP A 110 1.55 -1.90 16.77
N LYS A 111 0.53 -1.04 16.84
CA LYS A 111 -0.53 -1.00 15.83
C LYS A 111 0.00 -0.61 14.45
N GLU A 112 0.85 0.41 14.35
CA GLU A 112 1.45 0.83 13.07
C GLU A 112 2.31 -0.28 12.47
N GLU A 113 3.10 -0.98 13.27
CA GLU A 113 3.92 -2.09 12.81
C GLU A 113 3.09 -3.29 12.35
N GLU A 114 2.02 -3.63 13.07
CA GLU A 114 1.09 -4.69 12.66
C GLU A 114 0.35 -4.33 11.37
N GLU A 115 -0.14 -3.10 11.24
CA GLU A 115 -0.80 -2.63 10.01
C GLU A 115 0.17 -2.63 8.81
N ARG A 116 1.44 -2.30 9.03
CA ARG A 116 2.46 -2.40 7.98
C ARG A 116 2.69 -3.84 7.55
N LYS A 117 2.89 -4.76 8.50
CA LYS A 117 3.07 -6.18 8.23
C LYS A 117 1.86 -6.79 7.51
N LEU A 118 0.65 -6.37 7.90
CA LEU A 118 -0.58 -6.81 7.25
C LEU A 118 -0.64 -6.34 5.80
N ARG A 119 -0.36 -5.05 5.54
CA ARG A 119 -0.33 -4.49 4.16
C ARG A 119 0.72 -5.18 3.29
N GLU A 120 1.91 -5.45 3.81
CA GLU A 120 2.95 -6.18 3.10
C GLU A 120 2.49 -7.61 2.74
N ALA A 121 1.87 -8.30 3.69
CA ALA A 121 1.35 -9.65 3.47
C ALA A 121 0.20 -9.67 2.45
N GLU A 122 -0.72 -8.72 2.51
CA GLU A 122 -1.82 -8.57 1.53
C GLU A 122 -1.29 -8.25 0.12
N TYR A 123 -0.30 -7.35 0.02
CA TYR A 123 0.34 -7.04 -1.25
C TYR A 123 1.03 -8.26 -1.85
N GLU A 124 1.79 -9.01 -1.05
CA GLU A 124 2.50 -10.22 -1.51
C GLU A 124 1.51 -11.32 -1.94
N ALA A 125 0.44 -11.51 -1.18
CA ALA A 125 -0.64 -12.44 -1.54
C ALA A 125 -1.32 -12.05 -2.85
N GLY A 126 -1.68 -10.77 -3.03
CA GLY A 126 -2.28 -10.23 -4.24
C GLY A 126 -1.35 -10.36 -5.46
N TYR A 127 -0.07 -10.03 -5.29
CA TYR A 127 0.94 -10.17 -6.35
C TYR A 127 1.10 -11.64 -6.79
N ASN A 128 1.19 -12.58 -5.85
CA ASN A 128 1.35 -13.99 -6.15
C ASN A 128 0.10 -14.57 -6.84
N SER A 129 -1.10 -14.19 -6.38
CA SER A 129 -2.35 -14.59 -7.03
C SER A 129 -2.43 -14.05 -8.47
N GLY A 130 -2.19 -12.76 -8.67
CA GLY A 130 -2.24 -12.15 -10.00
C GLY A 130 -1.21 -12.74 -10.96
N LYS A 131 -0.01 -13.07 -10.48
CA LYS A 131 1.02 -13.76 -11.28
C LYS A 131 0.59 -15.15 -11.69
N GLN A 132 -0.02 -15.91 -10.76
CA GLN A 132 -0.51 -17.26 -11.05
C GLN A 132 -1.68 -17.23 -12.05
N ASP A 133 -2.62 -16.32 -11.86
CA ASP A 133 -3.77 -16.15 -12.75
C ASP A 133 -3.34 -15.71 -14.16
N GLY A 134 -2.41 -14.75 -14.24
CA GLY A 134 -1.82 -14.32 -15.49
C GLY A 134 -1.07 -15.43 -16.23
N TYR A 135 -0.30 -16.26 -15.50
CA TYR A 135 0.36 -17.42 -16.08
C TYR A 135 -0.63 -18.45 -16.62
N ASN A 136 -1.68 -18.76 -15.84
CA ASN A 136 -2.70 -19.74 -16.24
C ASN A 136 -3.50 -19.25 -17.45
N SER A 137 -3.94 -17.98 -17.44
CA SER A 137 -4.63 -17.36 -18.56
C SER A 137 -3.76 -17.35 -19.82
N GLY A 138 -2.53 -16.83 -19.75
CA GLY A 138 -1.64 -16.78 -20.90
C GLY A 138 -1.31 -18.15 -21.48
N LYS A 139 -1.19 -19.17 -20.63
CA LYS A 139 -0.99 -20.56 -21.09
C LYS A 139 -2.23 -21.08 -21.83
N GLN A 140 -3.44 -20.79 -21.31
CA GLN A 140 -4.70 -21.20 -21.94
C GLN A 140 -4.90 -20.50 -23.28
N ASP A 141 -4.66 -19.20 -23.31
CA ASP A 141 -4.82 -18.36 -24.50
C ASP A 141 -3.81 -18.80 -25.59
N GLY A 142 -2.54 -18.95 -25.24
CA GLY A 142 -1.52 -19.42 -26.16
C GLY A 142 -1.77 -20.82 -26.70
N PHE A 143 -2.33 -21.72 -25.88
CA PHE A 143 -2.72 -23.05 -26.36
C PHE A 143 -3.91 -22.97 -27.33
N THR A 144 -4.87 -22.08 -27.08
CA THR A 144 -6.04 -21.89 -27.94
C THR A 144 -5.65 -21.24 -29.28
N GLU A 145 -4.83 -20.20 -29.22
CA GLU A 145 -4.30 -19.53 -30.41
C GLU A 145 -3.46 -20.48 -31.27
N GLY A 146 -2.52 -21.22 -30.68
CA GLY A 146 -1.72 -22.20 -31.39
C GLY A 146 -2.57 -23.31 -32.06
N LYS A 147 -3.63 -23.76 -31.40
CA LYS A 147 -4.58 -24.69 -32.04
C LYS A 147 -5.30 -24.05 -33.24
N CYS A 148 -5.74 -22.79 -33.10
CA CYS A 148 -6.39 -22.08 -34.20
C CYS A 148 -5.45 -21.91 -35.41
N GLU A 149 -4.17 -21.56 -35.17
CA GLU A 149 -3.17 -21.47 -36.24
C GLU A 149 -2.98 -22.80 -36.98
N ILE A 150 -2.87 -23.91 -36.24
CA ILE A 150 -2.75 -25.25 -36.84
C ILE A 150 -3.98 -25.60 -37.68
N ILE A 151 -5.19 -25.26 -37.20
CA ILE A 151 -6.44 -25.47 -37.94
C ILE A 151 -6.42 -24.71 -39.28
N HIS A 152 -6.03 -23.45 -39.29
CA HIS A 152 -5.89 -22.64 -40.48
C HIS A 152 -4.86 -23.21 -41.45
N LEU A 153 -3.65 -23.58 -40.95
CA LEU A 153 -2.60 -24.18 -41.77
C LEU A 153 -3.06 -25.51 -42.44
N MET A 154 -3.79 -26.36 -41.69
CA MET A 154 -4.30 -27.63 -42.26
C MET A 154 -5.38 -27.36 -43.30
N PHE A 155 -6.25 -26.40 -43.09
CA PHE A 155 -7.32 -26.03 -44.03
C PHE A 155 -6.71 -25.44 -45.32
N ASP A 156 -5.75 -24.54 -45.20
CA ASP A 156 -5.05 -23.93 -46.36
C ASP A 156 -4.25 -24.96 -47.16
N ALA A 157 -3.76 -26.01 -46.49
CA ALA A 157 -3.10 -27.14 -47.10
C ALA A 157 -4.08 -28.08 -47.82
N GLY A 158 -5.39 -27.81 -47.77
CA GLY A 158 -6.43 -28.58 -48.47
C GLY A 158 -6.90 -29.83 -47.75
N GLU A 159 -6.63 -29.93 -46.42
CA GLU A 159 -7.14 -31.04 -45.62
C GLU A 159 -8.65 -30.94 -45.40
N SER A 160 -9.36 -32.08 -45.31
CA SER A 160 -10.79 -32.10 -45.11
C SER A 160 -11.14 -31.73 -43.67
N LEU A 161 -12.34 -31.10 -43.45
CA LEU A 161 -12.81 -30.72 -42.13
C LEU A 161 -12.93 -31.90 -41.15
N GLU A 162 -13.29 -33.08 -41.69
CA GLU A 162 -13.40 -34.32 -40.91
C GLU A 162 -12.02 -34.76 -40.40
N LYS A 163 -10.97 -34.60 -41.18
CA LYS A 163 -9.58 -34.93 -40.81
C LYS A 163 -9.05 -33.91 -39.79
N ILE A 164 -9.32 -32.63 -39.99
CA ILE A 164 -8.97 -31.59 -39.05
C ILE A 164 -9.66 -31.81 -37.70
N ALA A 165 -10.96 -32.19 -37.72
CA ALA A 165 -11.74 -32.51 -36.53
C ALA A 165 -11.11 -33.68 -35.72
N GLN A 166 -10.65 -34.71 -36.45
CA GLN A 166 -10.03 -35.90 -35.85
C GLN A 166 -8.71 -35.56 -35.09
N TYR A 167 -7.89 -34.66 -35.65
CA TYR A 167 -6.61 -34.30 -35.03
C TYR A 167 -6.73 -33.22 -33.96
N THR A 168 -7.65 -32.31 -34.07
CA THR A 168 -7.78 -31.15 -33.14
C THR A 168 -8.78 -31.39 -32.02
N GLY A 169 -9.71 -32.36 -32.20
CA GLY A 169 -10.77 -32.66 -31.25
C GLY A 169 -11.97 -31.69 -31.33
N TYR A 170 -11.97 -30.75 -32.28
CA TYR A 170 -13.10 -29.86 -32.51
C TYR A 170 -14.20 -30.57 -33.33
N LYS A 171 -15.48 -30.15 -33.13
CA LYS A 171 -16.54 -30.59 -34.00
C LYS A 171 -16.49 -29.88 -35.36
N VAL A 172 -16.91 -30.54 -36.42
CA VAL A 172 -16.90 -29.97 -37.79
C VAL A 172 -17.67 -28.63 -37.85
N GLU A 173 -18.77 -28.48 -37.10
CA GLU A 173 -19.52 -27.23 -37.03
C GLU A 173 -18.74 -26.11 -36.36
N GLU A 174 -17.94 -26.40 -35.33
CA GLU A 174 -17.07 -25.43 -34.64
C GLU A 174 -15.93 -24.98 -35.57
N LEU A 175 -15.35 -25.90 -36.34
CA LEU A 175 -14.33 -25.59 -37.36
C LEU A 175 -14.86 -24.67 -38.44
N LYS A 176 -16.09 -24.90 -38.91
CA LYS A 176 -16.76 -24.03 -39.90
C LYS A 176 -16.94 -22.60 -39.38
N ASN A 177 -17.19 -22.43 -38.10
CA ASN A 177 -17.33 -21.10 -37.48
C ASN A 177 -15.98 -20.41 -37.25
N LEU A 178 -14.95 -21.15 -36.89
CA LEU A 178 -13.58 -20.66 -36.71
C LEU A 178 -12.98 -20.18 -38.05
N LEU A 179 -13.17 -20.92 -39.12
CA LEU A 179 -12.63 -20.65 -40.44
C LEU A 179 -13.43 -19.58 -41.25
N LYS A 180 -14.54 -19.09 -40.72
CA LYS A 180 -15.34 -17.99 -41.31
C LYS A 180 -14.92 -16.60 -40.83
N LYS A 181 -14.05 -16.52 -39.82
CA LYS A 181 -13.53 -15.25 -39.30
C LYS A 181 -12.18 -14.96 -39.94
#